data_b326551085d0185d1d0025ef77aa1301
#
_entry.id   b326551085d0185d1d0025ef77aa1301
#
_cell.length_a   1.000
_cell.length_b   1.000
_cell.length_c   1.000
_cell.angle_alpha   90.00
_cell.angle_beta   90.00
_cell.angle_gamma   90.00
#
_symmetry.space_group_name_H-M   'P 1'
#
loop_
_entity.id
_entity.type
_entity.pdbx_description
1 polymer ?
#
loop_
_entity_poly.entity_id
_entity_poly.type
_entity_poly.pdbx_seq_one_letter_code
_entity_poly.pdbx_strand_id
1 'polypeptide(L)'
;MKLFNRSFLLLLAATFFYMLSLSMGNPIIAGFAGELGGSGVVMGIAGGMLNICSLCCRPLAGNAVDHYDRRKLAMLGLGAMIMSNAGYCFCKVPICLILFRLLNGAGFAVSSITLSTSVGASLPPERIGSGMGIYGMVQAVSMAFAPSIALWVSDMWGYRISFAVSGAFALTAFVIIFLQGKGAEKQDLLSSQHVKKQFIAREVLPTALVVMLVTLPYSALSAFIATFAANRALSINVGLYFPLYAIFLIAFRVVFSRFFDRWKYSRFVLICAPAAAASLVVVNFMNGLAVMAAAALLMALGYGVLVSVSQANGIRKVSISHQGTANSTYYIGLDLGLAGGPILAGFFYTHLGSQYMFLALAAVPLLAYGVLAVKGKSL
;
A
#
# COMPACT_ATOMS: atom_id res chain seq x y z
N MET A 1 -10.98 26.02 6.35
CA MET A 1 -10.83 25.00 7.44
C MET A 1 -9.34 24.72 7.67
N LYS A 2 -8.92 24.45 8.92
CA LYS A 2 -7.53 24.06 9.23
C LYS A 2 -7.29 22.63 8.71
N LEU A 3 -6.15 22.37 8.04
CA LEU A 3 -5.74 21.03 7.56
C LEU A 3 -5.72 20.02 8.73
N PHE A 4 -5.18 20.43 9.88
CA PHE A 4 -5.08 19.61 11.09
C PHE A 4 -6.31 19.81 11.99
N ASN A 5 -7.42 19.15 11.64
CA ASN A 5 -8.55 19.05 12.53
C ASN A 5 -8.46 17.74 13.37
N ARG A 6 -9.21 17.68 14.47
CA ARG A 6 -9.19 16.53 15.40
C ARG A 6 -9.52 15.21 14.68
N SER A 7 -10.48 15.22 13.77
CA SER A 7 -10.91 14.03 13.03
C SER A 7 -9.79 13.51 12.12
N PHE A 8 -9.13 14.40 11.37
CA PHE A 8 -8.00 14.07 10.51
C PHE A 8 -6.84 13.46 11.30
N LEU A 9 -6.47 14.07 12.45
CA LEU A 9 -5.40 13.55 13.31
C LEU A 9 -5.72 12.16 13.86
N LEU A 10 -6.96 11.92 14.31
CA LEU A 10 -7.38 10.61 14.79
C LEU A 10 -7.37 9.56 13.68
N LEU A 11 -7.81 9.91 12.46
CA LEU A 11 -7.74 9.02 11.30
C LEU A 11 -6.29 8.70 10.91
N LEU A 12 -5.37 9.66 10.99
CA LEU A 12 -3.94 9.43 10.76
C LEU A 12 -3.35 8.50 11.82
N ALA A 13 -3.67 8.71 13.10
CA ALA A 13 -3.23 7.84 14.20
C ALA A 13 -3.77 6.42 14.04
N ALA A 14 -5.06 6.26 13.72
CA ALA A 14 -5.64 4.95 13.44
C ALA A 14 -4.96 4.28 12.24
N THR A 15 -4.66 5.04 11.19
CA THR A 15 -3.95 4.54 10.01
C THR A 15 -2.54 4.07 10.37
N PHE A 16 -1.82 4.80 11.21
CA PHE A 16 -0.49 4.43 11.66
C PHE A 16 -0.49 3.06 12.35
N PHE A 17 -1.35 2.90 13.35
CA PHE A 17 -1.41 1.64 14.11
C PHE A 17 -1.94 0.47 13.29
N TYR A 18 -2.94 0.69 12.43
CA TYR A 18 -3.44 -0.36 11.55
C TYR A 18 -2.40 -0.81 10.54
N MET A 19 -1.61 0.13 9.99
CA MET A 19 -0.53 -0.20 9.07
C MET A 19 0.65 -0.90 9.75
N LEU A 20 0.97 -0.54 11.01
CA LEU A 20 1.93 -1.29 11.82
C LEU A 20 1.48 -2.75 11.98
N SER A 21 0.23 -2.95 12.38
CA SER A 21 -0.35 -4.30 12.53
C SER A 21 -0.24 -5.12 11.24
N LEU A 22 -0.68 -4.54 10.11
CA LEU A 22 -0.64 -5.22 8.82
C LEU A 22 0.78 -5.61 8.41
N SER A 23 1.70 -4.64 8.50
CA SER A 23 3.06 -4.80 7.96
C SER A 23 3.95 -5.69 8.84
N MET A 24 3.64 -5.86 10.12
CA MET A 24 4.31 -6.82 11.00
C MET A 24 4.09 -8.26 10.55
N GLY A 25 2.89 -8.62 10.08
CA GLY A 25 2.59 -9.98 9.69
C GLY A 25 3.36 -10.48 8.46
N ASN A 26 3.72 -9.59 7.55
CA ASN A 26 4.31 -9.97 6.26
C ASN A 26 5.65 -10.72 6.37
N PRO A 27 6.67 -10.25 7.14
CA PRO A 27 7.97 -10.90 7.21
C PRO A 27 7.97 -12.22 7.99
N ILE A 28 7.01 -12.43 8.89
CA ILE A 28 7.02 -13.55 9.82
C ILE A 28 6.04 -14.68 9.44
N ILE A 29 5.06 -14.42 8.57
CA ILE A 29 3.98 -15.39 8.29
C ILE A 29 4.48 -16.66 7.60
N ALA A 30 5.42 -16.51 6.65
CA ALA A 30 5.98 -17.67 5.96
C ALA A 30 6.84 -18.53 6.89
N GLY A 31 7.67 -17.89 7.73
CA GLY A 31 8.46 -18.60 8.76
C GLY A 31 7.58 -19.36 9.75
N PHE A 32 6.51 -18.73 10.22
CA PHE A 32 5.56 -19.39 11.12
C PHE A 32 4.82 -20.54 10.43
N ALA A 33 4.44 -20.41 9.16
CA ALA A 33 3.87 -21.53 8.40
C ALA A 33 4.83 -22.72 8.30
N GLY A 34 6.13 -22.46 8.14
CA GLY A 34 7.17 -23.49 8.18
C GLY A 34 7.32 -24.15 9.55
N GLU A 35 7.30 -23.38 10.65
CA GLU A 35 7.31 -23.88 12.03
C GLU A 35 6.12 -24.82 12.30
N LEU A 36 4.96 -24.54 11.71
CA LEU A 36 3.77 -25.40 11.80
C LEU A 36 3.83 -26.64 10.90
N GLY A 37 4.97 -26.92 10.25
CA GLY A 37 5.15 -28.08 9.37
C GLY A 37 4.68 -27.86 7.91
N GLY A 38 4.48 -26.61 7.50
CA GLY A 38 4.11 -26.27 6.12
C GLY A 38 5.27 -26.46 5.14
N SER A 39 5.01 -27.07 3.97
CA SER A 39 5.95 -27.13 2.86
C SER A 39 6.25 -25.72 2.30
N GLY A 40 7.32 -25.57 1.52
CA GLY A 40 7.65 -24.28 0.87
C GLY A 40 6.50 -23.69 0.05
N VAL A 41 5.68 -24.54 -0.58
CA VAL A 41 4.46 -24.11 -1.29
C VAL A 41 3.44 -23.51 -0.33
N VAL A 42 3.22 -24.14 0.81
CA VAL A 42 2.28 -23.67 1.86
C VAL A 42 2.78 -22.37 2.47
N MET A 43 4.08 -22.22 2.70
CA MET A 43 4.70 -20.97 3.15
C MET A 43 4.45 -19.83 2.17
N GLY A 44 4.62 -20.10 0.87
CA GLY A 44 4.33 -19.12 -0.21
C GLY A 44 2.86 -18.74 -0.28
N ILE A 45 1.95 -19.72 -0.18
CA ILE A 45 0.49 -19.48 -0.14
C ILE A 45 0.13 -18.60 1.06
N ALA A 46 0.64 -18.93 2.27
CA ALA A 46 0.40 -18.12 3.46
C ALA A 46 0.87 -16.67 3.28
N GLY A 47 2.02 -16.45 2.62
CA GLY A 47 2.51 -15.11 2.29
C GLY A 47 1.59 -14.32 1.37
N GLY A 48 1.14 -14.94 0.26
CA GLY A 48 0.37 -14.28 -0.80
C GLY A 48 -1.13 -14.16 -0.55
N MET A 49 -1.71 -15.03 0.27
CA MET A 49 -3.16 -15.18 0.42
C MET A 49 -3.88 -13.92 0.89
N LEU A 50 -3.22 -13.09 1.71
CA LEU A 50 -3.77 -11.80 2.15
C LEU A 50 -4.08 -10.90 0.96
N ASN A 51 -3.12 -10.73 0.04
CA ASN A 51 -3.26 -9.82 -1.10
C ASN A 51 -4.30 -10.35 -2.11
N ILE A 52 -4.36 -11.67 -2.32
CA ILE A 52 -5.36 -12.31 -3.18
C ILE A 52 -6.76 -12.07 -2.62
N CYS A 53 -6.97 -12.33 -1.32
CA CYS A 53 -8.26 -12.08 -0.69
C CYS A 53 -8.61 -10.59 -0.70
N SER A 54 -7.65 -9.72 -0.38
CA SER A 54 -7.83 -8.28 -0.44
C SER A 54 -8.31 -7.83 -1.83
N LEU A 55 -7.63 -8.26 -2.89
CA LEU A 55 -7.98 -7.91 -4.27
C LEU A 55 -9.44 -8.31 -4.61
N CYS A 56 -9.85 -9.53 -4.24
CA CYS A 56 -11.22 -10.00 -4.45
C CYS A 56 -12.26 -9.20 -3.64
N CYS A 57 -11.90 -8.75 -2.42
CA CYS A 57 -12.80 -7.98 -1.56
C CYS A 57 -12.88 -6.50 -1.93
N ARG A 58 -11.91 -5.93 -2.69
CA ARG A 58 -11.85 -4.50 -3.02
C ARG A 58 -13.15 -3.94 -3.63
N PRO A 59 -13.75 -4.54 -4.66
CA PRO A 59 -14.97 -3.99 -5.28
C PRO A 59 -16.14 -3.97 -4.29
N LEU A 60 -16.27 -5.01 -3.46
CA LEU A 60 -17.32 -5.09 -2.44
C LEU A 60 -17.12 -4.05 -1.34
N ALA A 61 -15.88 -3.92 -0.85
CA ALA A 61 -15.53 -2.95 0.18
C ALA A 61 -15.74 -1.51 -0.30
N GLY A 62 -15.35 -1.20 -1.55
CA GLY A 62 -15.57 0.13 -2.14
C GLY A 62 -17.03 0.51 -2.21
N ASN A 63 -17.87 -0.41 -2.71
CA ASN A 63 -19.32 -0.20 -2.73
C ASN A 63 -19.91 -0.06 -1.33
N ALA A 64 -19.44 -0.88 -0.37
CA ALA A 64 -19.92 -0.80 1.00
C ALA A 64 -19.60 0.55 1.65
N VAL A 65 -18.40 1.12 1.41
CA VAL A 65 -17.98 2.41 1.98
C VAL A 65 -18.83 3.59 1.44
N ASP A 66 -19.38 3.46 0.25
CA ASP A 66 -20.26 4.49 -0.33
C ASP A 66 -21.70 4.40 0.21
N HIS A 67 -22.15 3.23 0.72
CA HIS A 67 -23.54 3.00 1.12
C HIS A 67 -23.74 2.84 2.63
N TYR A 68 -22.70 2.49 3.37
CA TYR A 68 -22.79 2.21 4.80
C TYR A 68 -21.95 3.18 5.63
N ASP A 69 -22.24 3.24 6.92
CA ASP A 69 -21.49 4.02 7.91
C ASP A 69 -20.00 3.62 7.93
N ARG A 70 -19.14 4.53 7.50
CA ARG A 70 -17.69 4.32 7.39
C ARG A 70 -17.07 3.94 8.71
N ARG A 71 -17.52 4.50 9.82
CA ARG A 71 -17.04 4.15 11.16
C ARG A 71 -17.32 2.69 11.49
N LYS A 72 -18.53 2.20 11.23
CA LYS A 72 -18.90 0.80 11.45
C LYS A 72 -18.10 -0.13 10.55
N LEU A 73 -17.91 0.25 9.29
CA LEU A 73 -17.09 -0.53 8.35
C LEU A 73 -15.61 -0.57 8.77
N ALA A 74 -15.04 0.56 9.22
CA ALA A 74 -13.66 0.57 9.75
C ALA A 74 -13.54 -0.35 10.96
N MET A 75 -14.50 -0.31 11.88
CA MET A 75 -14.52 -1.19 13.05
C MET A 75 -14.68 -2.66 12.65
N LEU A 76 -15.52 -2.98 11.65
CA LEU A 76 -15.67 -4.34 11.12
C LEU A 76 -14.34 -4.85 10.53
N GLY A 77 -13.70 -4.06 9.69
CA GLY A 77 -12.42 -4.42 9.08
C GLY A 77 -11.29 -4.59 10.11
N LEU A 78 -11.16 -3.64 11.05
CA LEU A 78 -10.18 -3.72 12.13
C LEU A 78 -10.49 -4.90 13.08
N GLY A 79 -11.76 -5.17 13.37
CA GLY A 79 -12.20 -6.33 14.15
C GLY A 79 -11.79 -7.65 13.49
N ALA A 80 -11.95 -7.78 12.18
CA ALA A 80 -11.48 -8.94 11.42
C ALA A 80 -9.94 -9.09 11.50
N MET A 81 -9.19 -7.99 11.46
CA MET A 81 -7.73 -8.01 11.63
C MET A 81 -7.33 -8.42 13.05
N ILE A 82 -8.03 -7.94 14.09
CA ILE A 82 -7.79 -8.34 15.48
C ILE A 82 -8.05 -9.83 15.65
N MET A 83 -9.19 -10.32 15.16
CA MET A 83 -9.54 -11.75 15.20
C MET A 83 -8.52 -12.61 14.48
N SER A 84 -8.02 -12.16 13.34
CA SER A 84 -7.00 -12.87 12.57
C SER A 84 -5.68 -12.97 13.33
N ASN A 85 -5.20 -11.86 13.90
CA ASN A 85 -3.97 -11.84 14.68
C ASN A 85 -4.10 -12.71 15.95
N ALA A 86 -5.24 -12.67 16.64
CA ALA A 86 -5.54 -13.57 17.74
C ALA A 86 -5.55 -15.05 17.27
N GLY A 87 -6.20 -15.32 16.13
CA GLY A 87 -6.25 -16.65 15.54
C GLY A 87 -4.86 -17.22 15.21
N TYR A 88 -3.94 -16.38 14.70
CA TYR A 88 -2.55 -16.80 14.45
C TYR A 88 -1.87 -17.32 15.74
N CYS A 89 -2.13 -16.71 16.90
CA CYS A 89 -1.55 -17.14 18.16
C CYS A 89 -1.97 -18.56 18.56
N PHE A 90 -3.15 -19.01 18.13
CA PHE A 90 -3.70 -20.33 18.47
C PHE A 90 -3.56 -21.36 17.35
N CYS A 91 -3.03 -21.01 16.19
CA CYS A 91 -2.82 -21.94 15.08
C CYS A 91 -1.83 -23.05 15.48
N LYS A 92 -2.22 -24.29 15.16
CA LYS A 92 -1.39 -25.49 15.33
C LYS A 92 -1.08 -26.18 14.01
N VAL A 93 -1.76 -25.80 12.93
CA VAL A 93 -1.61 -26.37 11.59
C VAL A 93 -1.62 -25.26 10.54
N PRO A 94 -0.90 -25.41 9.43
CA PRO A 94 -0.76 -24.36 8.41
C PRO A 94 -2.09 -23.94 7.76
N ILE A 95 -3.05 -24.86 7.62
CA ILE A 95 -4.35 -24.54 7.00
C ILE A 95 -5.14 -23.53 7.84
N CYS A 96 -5.05 -23.63 9.17
CA CYS A 96 -5.67 -22.68 10.08
C CYS A 96 -5.07 -21.27 9.89
N LEU A 97 -3.75 -21.19 9.73
CA LEU A 97 -3.04 -19.94 9.44
C LEU A 97 -3.53 -19.31 8.13
N ILE A 98 -3.71 -20.12 7.08
CA ILE A 98 -4.20 -19.65 5.78
C ILE A 98 -5.63 -19.10 5.90
N LEU A 99 -6.52 -19.76 6.64
CA LEU A 99 -7.89 -19.28 6.84
C LEU A 99 -7.93 -17.91 7.56
N PHE A 100 -7.13 -17.76 8.62
CA PHE A 100 -7.00 -16.46 9.28
C PHE A 100 -6.31 -15.42 8.39
N ARG A 101 -5.44 -15.83 7.47
CA ARG A 101 -4.83 -14.92 6.48
C ARG A 101 -5.86 -14.40 5.49
N LEU A 102 -6.84 -15.21 5.07
CA LEU A 102 -7.98 -14.75 4.29
C LEU A 102 -8.81 -13.71 5.06
N LEU A 103 -9.14 -13.99 6.32
CA LEU A 103 -9.87 -13.04 7.16
C LEU A 103 -9.12 -11.73 7.35
N ASN A 104 -7.79 -11.79 7.53
CA ASN A 104 -6.93 -10.61 7.62
C ASN A 104 -6.95 -9.81 6.31
N GLY A 105 -6.89 -10.48 5.15
CA GLY A 105 -6.97 -9.85 3.83
C GLY A 105 -8.30 -9.14 3.59
N ALA A 106 -9.41 -9.75 3.97
CA ALA A 106 -10.73 -9.12 3.90
C ALA A 106 -10.80 -7.89 4.83
N GLY A 107 -10.33 -8.03 6.08
CA GLY A 107 -10.24 -6.93 7.05
C GLY A 107 -9.37 -5.78 6.53
N PHE A 108 -8.23 -6.09 5.92
CA PHE A 108 -7.35 -5.11 5.26
C PHE A 108 -8.04 -4.37 4.13
N ALA A 109 -8.74 -5.08 3.24
CA ALA A 109 -9.45 -4.46 2.12
C ALA A 109 -10.48 -3.44 2.62
N VAL A 110 -11.31 -3.82 3.59
CA VAL A 110 -12.32 -2.93 4.17
C VAL A 110 -11.69 -1.76 4.91
N SER A 111 -10.72 -2.00 5.80
CA SER A 111 -10.08 -0.96 6.61
C SER A 111 -9.34 0.05 5.75
N SER A 112 -8.56 -0.40 4.75
CA SER A 112 -7.76 0.48 3.89
C SER A 112 -8.63 1.44 3.07
N ILE A 113 -9.71 0.94 2.45
CA ILE A 113 -10.63 1.78 1.67
C ILE A 113 -11.38 2.72 2.59
N THR A 114 -11.89 2.22 3.71
CA THR A 114 -12.69 3.03 4.64
C THR A 114 -11.86 4.16 5.24
N LEU A 115 -10.66 3.87 5.76
CA LEU A 115 -9.80 4.89 6.37
C LEU A 115 -9.33 5.90 5.34
N SER A 116 -8.89 5.48 4.15
CA SER A 116 -8.46 6.40 3.10
C SER A 116 -9.60 7.29 2.60
N THR A 117 -10.81 6.75 2.47
CA THR A 117 -12.00 7.53 2.08
C THR A 117 -12.40 8.51 3.17
N SER A 118 -12.38 8.08 4.45
CA SER A 118 -12.68 8.96 5.59
C SER A 118 -11.64 10.08 5.73
N VAL A 119 -10.36 9.79 5.48
CA VAL A 119 -9.31 10.82 5.43
C VAL A 119 -9.60 11.83 4.32
N GLY A 120 -9.86 11.36 3.09
CA GLY A 120 -10.21 12.22 1.95
C GLY A 120 -11.42 13.12 2.25
N ALA A 121 -12.49 12.56 2.81
CA ALA A 121 -13.70 13.29 3.17
C ALA A 121 -13.51 14.28 4.34
N SER A 122 -12.51 14.09 5.20
CA SER A 122 -12.19 15.01 6.31
C SER A 122 -11.42 16.27 5.88
N LEU A 123 -10.99 16.31 4.62
CA LEU A 123 -10.14 17.36 4.06
C LEU A 123 -10.94 18.37 3.21
N PRO A 124 -10.58 19.66 3.24
CA PRO A 124 -11.10 20.61 2.28
C PRO A 124 -10.69 20.22 0.84
N PRO A 125 -11.53 20.46 -0.18
CA PRO A 125 -11.22 20.10 -1.58
C PRO A 125 -9.86 20.61 -2.07
N GLU A 126 -9.46 21.83 -1.63
CA GLU A 126 -8.20 22.48 -2.01
C GLU A 126 -6.97 21.83 -1.35
N ARG A 127 -7.18 21.00 -0.31
CA ARG A 127 -6.12 20.39 0.50
C ARG A 127 -6.08 18.86 0.43
N ILE A 128 -6.87 18.25 -0.44
CA ILE A 128 -6.91 16.79 -0.59
C ILE A 128 -5.52 16.25 -0.95
N GLY A 129 -4.78 16.89 -1.85
CA GLY A 129 -3.45 16.45 -2.25
C GLY A 129 -2.46 16.46 -1.10
N SER A 130 -2.35 17.58 -0.38
CA SER A 130 -1.47 17.71 0.80
C SER A 130 -1.86 16.74 1.91
N GLY A 131 -3.15 16.59 2.20
CA GLY A 131 -3.64 15.70 3.23
C GLY A 131 -3.41 14.23 2.92
N MET A 132 -3.65 13.81 1.65
CA MET A 132 -3.34 12.44 1.21
C MET A 132 -1.83 12.19 1.14
N GLY A 133 -1.01 13.23 0.89
CA GLY A 133 0.44 13.16 1.02
C GLY A 133 0.86 12.82 2.46
N ILE A 134 0.28 13.49 3.47
CA ILE A 134 0.53 13.19 4.90
C ILE A 134 0.03 11.79 5.25
N TYR A 135 -1.17 11.41 4.80
CA TYR A 135 -1.71 10.06 4.97
C TYR A 135 -0.75 8.98 4.46
N GLY A 136 -0.24 9.14 3.25
CA GLY A 136 0.73 8.21 2.69
C GLY A 136 2.10 8.27 3.40
N MET A 137 2.51 9.41 3.99
CA MET A 137 3.72 9.48 4.83
C MET A 137 3.56 8.62 6.08
N VAL A 138 2.42 8.70 6.75
CA VAL A 138 2.09 7.87 7.92
C VAL A 138 2.17 6.38 7.57
N GLN A 139 1.63 5.98 6.41
CA GLN A 139 1.74 4.60 5.92
C GLN A 139 3.21 4.20 5.70
N ALA A 140 4.01 5.04 5.04
CA ALA A 140 5.41 4.74 4.77
C ALA A 140 6.23 4.58 6.05
N VAL A 141 6.00 5.44 7.05
CA VAL A 141 6.66 5.34 8.37
C VAL A 141 6.29 4.01 9.03
N SER A 142 5.00 3.65 9.06
CA SER A 142 4.56 2.36 9.61
C SER A 142 5.22 1.18 8.92
N MET A 143 5.26 1.18 7.58
CA MET A 143 5.86 0.11 6.80
C MET A 143 7.38 0.01 6.98
N ALA A 144 8.06 1.10 7.32
CA ALA A 144 9.50 1.10 7.58
C ALA A 144 9.86 0.44 8.92
N PHE A 145 9.05 0.68 9.95
CA PHE A 145 9.34 0.17 11.31
C PHE A 145 8.72 -1.21 11.59
N ALA A 146 7.56 -1.52 11.03
CA ALA A 146 6.81 -2.72 11.36
C ALA A 146 7.60 -4.03 11.15
N PRO A 147 8.32 -4.25 10.01
CA PRO A 147 9.08 -5.46 9.81
C PRO A 147 10.17 -5.67 10.87
N SER A 148 10.88 -4.59 11.23
CA SER A 148 11.94 -4.64 12.25
C SER A 148 11.37 -5.00 13.62
N ILE A 149 10.23 -4.41 14.01
CA ILE A 149 9.54 -4.74 15.26
C ILE A 149 9.11 -6.22 15.23
N ALA A 150 8.52 -6.68 14.12
CA ALA A 150 8.03 -8.04 13.99
C ALA A 150 9.14 -9.08 14.14
N LEU A 151 10.26 -8.88 13.43
CA LEU A 151 11.41 -9.77 13.48
C LEU A 151 12.06 -9.76 14.87
N TRP A 152 12.31 -8.57 15.45
CA TRP A 152 12.88 -8.45 16.79
C TRP A 152 12.03 -9.16 17.85
N VAL A 153 10.69 -8.95 17.81
CA VAL A 153 9.79 -9.63 18.75
C VAL A 153 9.74 -11.13 18.49
N SER A 154 9.74 -11.57 17.22
CA SER A 154 9.70 -13.00 16.89
C SER A 154 11.00 -13.72 17.27
N ASP A 155 12.14 -13.07 17.16
CA ASP A 155 13.43 -13.65 17.54
C ASP A 155 13.56 -13.79 19.07
N MET A 156 13.02 -12.84 19.84
CA MET A 156 13.10 -12.86 21.31
C MET A 156 12.03 -13.72 21.98
N TRP A 157 10.80 -13.71 21.47
CA TRP A 157 9.64 -14.32 22.13
C TRP A 157 8.79 -15.22 21.22
N GLY A 158 9.23 -15.45 20.00
CA GLY A 158 8.56 -16.31 19.03
C GLY A 158 7.43 -15.63 18.26
N TYR A 159 7.01 -16.28 17.16
CA TYR A 159 6.02 -15.76 16.23
C TYR A 159 4.67 -15.42 16.87
N ARG A 160 4.21 -16.24 17.80
CA ARG A 160 2.90 -16.04 18.45
C ARG A 160 2.81 -14.72 19.21
N ILE A 161 3.88 -14.34 19.94
CA ILE A 161 3.94 -13.06 20.63
C ILE A 161 4.02 -11.92 19.65
N SER A 162 4.75 -12.07 18.54
CA SER A 162 4.79 -11.05 17.49
C SER A 162 3.40 -10.80 16.88
N PHE A 163 2.58 -11.84 16.66
CA PHE A 163 1.19 -11.67 16.22
C PHE A 163 0.30 -11.06 17.31
N ALA A 164 0.53 -11.35 18.58
CA ALA A 164 -0.20 -10.70 19.68
C ALA A 164 0.09 -9.19 19.72
N VAL A 165 1.34 -8.78 19.55
CA VAL A 165 1.75 -7.37 19.46
C VAL A 165 1.11 -6.71 18.22
N SER A 166 1.12 -7.38 17.06
CA SER A 166 0.41 -6.93 15.86
C SER A 166 -1.08 -6.74 16.13
N GLY A 167 -1.73 -7.69 16.83
CA GLY A 167 -3.12 -7.58 17.26
C GLY A 167 -3.38 -6.41 18.20
N ALA A 168 -2.45 -6.11 19.11
CA ALA A 168 -2.54 -4.96 20.00
C ALA A 168 -2.51 -3.63 19.22
N PHE A 169 -1.70 -3.52 18.17
CA PHE A 169 -1.73 -2.34 17.28
C PHE A 169 -3.06 -2.23 16.52
N ALA A 170 -3.62 -3.33 16.02
CA ALA A 170 -4.96 -3.31 15.40
C ALA A 170 -6.04 -2.89 16.40
N LEU A 171 -5.96 -3.38 17.65
CA LEU A 171 -6.87 -2.99 18.72
C LEU A 171 -6.74 -1.49 19.06
N THR A 172 -5.53 -0.95 19.10
CA THR A 172 -5.30 0.49 19.29
C THR A 172 -5.97 1.31 18.20
N ALA A 173 -5.82 0.90 16.93
CA ALA A 173 -6.51 1.53 15.81
C ALA A 173 -8.04 1.46 15.95
N PHE A 174 -8.57 0.30 16.36
CA PHE A 174 -10.00 0.08 16.61
C PHE A 174 -10.52 1.02 17.71
N VAL A 175 -9.81 1.11 18.84
CA VAL A 175 -10.17 1.99 19.96
C VAL A 175 -10.18 3.46 19.54
N ILE A 176 -9.19 3.90 18.75
CA ILE A 176 -9.15 5.28 18.23
C ILE A 176 -10.39 5.58 17.39
N ILE A 177 -10.77 4.68 16.46
CA ILE A 177 -11.98 4.84 15.63
C ILE A 177 -13.24 4.78 16.50
N PHE A 178 -13.27 3.91 17.50
CA PHE A 178 -14.39 3.84 18.45
C PHE A 178 -14.57 5.14 19.24
N LEU A 179 -13.48 5.75 19.70
CA LEU A 179 -13.50 7.00 20.47
C LEU A 179 -13.73 8.26 19.63
N GLN A 180 -13.53 8.18 18.30
CA GLN A 180 -13.74 9.32 17.39
C GLN A 180 -15.18 9.87 17.46
N GLY A 181 -16.16 9.04 17.84
CA GLY A 181 -17.55 9.46 18.01
C GLY A 181 -18.32 9.61 16.68
N LYS A 182 -19.60 10.00 16.78
CA LYS A 182 -20.51 10.15 15.61
C LYS A 182 -20.42 11.51 14.91
N GLY A 183 -19.38 12.33 15.18
CA GLY A 183 -19.45 13.79 14.97
C GLY A 183 -19.22 14.32 13.56
N ALA A 184 -18.66 13.55 12.61
CA ALA A 184 -18.23 14.10 11.31
C ALA A 184 -19.00 13.59 10.08
N GLU A 185 -19.78 12.53 10.20
CA GLU A 185 -20.33 11.80 9.04
C GLU A 185 -21.86 11.93 8.84
N LYS A 186 -22.55 12.69 9.69
CA LYS A 186 -24.03 12.78 9.61
C LYS A 186 -24.56 13.47 8.35
N GLN A 187 -23.72 14.20 7.62
CA GLN A 187 -24.17 15.03 6.51
C GLN A 187 -24.24 14.28 5.16
N ASP A 188 -23.47 13.19 4.99
CA ASP A 188 -23.33 12.52 3.69
C ASP A 188 -24.28 11.31 3.48
N LEU A 189 -24.75 10.66 4.56
CA LEU A 189 -25.60 9.47 4.45
C LEU A 189 -27.03 9.76 3.96
N LEU A 190 -27.51 10.99 4.13
CA LEU A 190 -28.86 11.39 3.65
C LEU A 190 -28.92 11.58 2.12
N SER A 191 -27.78 11.81 1.47
CA SER A 191 -27.68 11.95 0.01
C SER A 191 -27.45 10.62 -0.71
N SER A 192 -27.07 9.56 -0.01
CA SER A 192 -26.65 8.28 -0.62
C SER A 192 -27.78 7.29 -0.90
N GLN A 193 -29.01 7.57 -0.50
CA GLN A 193 -30.15 6.65 -0.70
C GLN A 193 -30.50 6.36 -2.18
N HIS A 194 -29.96 7.11 -3.14
CA HIS A 194 -30.20 6.96 -4.58
C HIS A 194 -28.94 6.68 -5.40
N VAL A 195 -27.82 6.35 -4.77
CA VAL A 195 -26.56 6.08 -5.48
C VAL A 195 -26.62 4.70 -6.15
N LYS A 196 -26.48 4.66 -7.47
CA LYS A 196 -26.39 3.38 -8.21
C LYS A 196 -25.18 2.59 -7.71
N LYS A 197 -25.38 1.31 -7.42
CA LYS A 197 -24.28 0.39 -7.03
C LYS A 197 -23.24 0.34 -8.14
N GLN A 198 -22.05 0.83 -7.86
CA GLN A 198 -20.90 0.75 -8.75
C GLN A 198 -19.78 0.00 -8.03
N PHE A 199 -19.13 -0.94 -8.73
CA PHE A 199 -17.99 -1.72 -8.20
C PHE A 199 -16.65 -1.17 -8.69
N ILE A 200 -16.66 -0.43 -9.79
CA ILE A 200 -15.48 0.16 -10.41
C ILE A 200 -15.84 1.58 -10.88
N ALA A 201 -15.03 2.56 -10.48
CA ALA A 201 -15.15 3.94 -10.95
C ALA A 201 -14.40 4.09 -12.27
N ARG A 202 -15.13 4.17 -13.40
CA ARG A 202 -14.54 4.24 -14.74
C ARG A 202 -13.62 5.45 -14.93
N GLU A 203 -13.94 6.56 -14.27
CA GLU A 203 -13.17 7.81 -14.28
C GLU A 203 -11.79 7.65 -13.63
N VAL A 204 -11.65 6.68 -12.73
CA VAL A 204 -10.42 6.40 -11.99
C VAL A 204 -9.55 5.33 -12.64
N LEU A 205 -10.10 4.55 -13.60
CA LEU A 205 -9.36 3.48 -14.28
C LEU A 205 -8.03 3.94 -14.91
N PRO A 206 -7.94 5.11 -15.60
CA PRO A 206 -6.66 5.57 -16.12
C PRO A 206 -5.62 5.83 -15.01
N THR A 207 -6.08 6.38 -13.87
CA THR A 207 -5.23 6.61 -12.70
C THR A 207 -4.79 5.28 -12.07
N ALA A 208 -5.70 4.30 -11.95
CA ALA A 208 -5.40 2.96 -11.44
C ALA A 208 -4.38 2.22 -12.33
N LEU A 209 -4.49 2.37 -13.65
CA LEU A 209 -3.54 1.81 -14.60
C LEU A 209 -2.15 2.43 -14.46
N VAL A 210 -2.05 3.75 -14.31
CA VAL A 210 -0.77 4.42 -14.03
C VAL A 210 -0.16 3.91 -12.73
N VAL A 211 -0.96 3.78 -11.67
CA VAL A 211 -0.49 3.24 -10.38
C VAL A 211 0.02 1.81 -10.55
N MET A 212 -0.71 0.95 -11.25
CA MET A 212 -0.27 -0.41 -11.55
C MET A 212 1.10 -0.42 -12.24
N LEU A 213 1.27 0.40 -13.28
CA LEU A 213 2.49 0.46 -14.09
C LEU A 213 3.72 0.93 -13.30
N VAL A 214 3.56 1.80 -12.31
CA VAL A 214 4.70 2.24 -11.46
C VAL A 214 4.90 1.36 -10.23
N THR A 215 3.88 0.62 -9.81
CA THR A 215 3.97 -0.32 -8.69
C THR A 215 4.64 -1.62 -9.09
N LEU A 216 4.40 -2.11 -10.33
CA LEU A 216 5.04 -3.29 -10.89
C LEU A 216 6.57 -3.29 -10.70
N PRO A 217 7.32 -2.26 -11.17
CA PRO A 217 8.77 -2.23 -11.02
C PRO A 217 9.23 -2.11 -9.56
N TYR A 218 8.50 -1.37 -8.73
CA TYR A 218 8.81 -1.27 -7.30
C TYR A 218 8.71 -2.63 -6.61
N SER A 219 7.62 -3.36 -6.83
CA SER A 219 7.43 -4.67 -6.21
C SER A 219 8.38 -5.74 -6.77
N ALA A 220 8.70 -5.67 -8.06
CA ALA A 220 9.74 -6.49 -8.67
C ALA A 220 11.11 -6.26 -8.03
N LEU A 221 11.50 -4.99 -7.86
CA LEU A 221 12.74 -4.62 -7.19
C LEU A 221 12.75 -5.09 -5.74
N SER A 222 11.67 -4.85 -5.01
CA SER A 222 11.52 -5.28 -3.62
C SER A 222 11.70 -6.79 -3.45
N ALA A 223 11.17 -7.60 -4.38
CA ALA A 223 11.26 -9.05 -4.31
C ALA A 223 12.64 -9.60 -4.71
N PHE A 224 13.33 -8.96 -5.63
CA PHE A 224 14.53 -9.52 -6.27
C PHE A 224 15.84 -8.81 -5.96
N ILE A 225 15.85 -7.71 -5.21
CA ILE A 225 17.06 -6.94 -4.92
C ILE A 225 18.14 -7.78 -4.19
N ALA A 226 17.70 -8.64 -3.25
CA ALA A 226 18.63 -9.53 -2.53
C ALA A 226 19.23 -10.61 -3.45
N THR A 227 18.40 -11.24 -4.28
CA THR A 227 18.86 -12.23 -5.27
C THR A 227 19.79 -11.59 -6.29
N PHE A 228 19.47 -10.38 -6.75
CA PHE A 228 20.33 -9.63 -7.66
C PHE A 228 21.71 -9.33 -7.08
N ALA A 229 21.75 -8.88 -5.82
CA ALA A 229 23.01 -8.60 -5.13
C ALA A 229 23.83 -9.86 -4.87
N ALA A 230 23.18 -10.96 -4.47
CA ALA A 230 23.84 -12.25 -4.27
C ALA A 230 24.48 -12.78 -5.57
N ASN A 231 23.76 -12.71 -6.70
CA ASN A 231 24.27 -13.16 -8.00
C ASN A 231 25.47 -12.34 -8.50
N ARG A 232 25.61 -11.12 -8.03
CA ARG A 232 26.75 -10.23 -8.36
C ARG A 232 27.84 -10.20 -7.29
N ALA A 233 27.71 -11.00 -6.25
CA ALA A 233 28.63 -11.05 -5.11
C ALA A 233 28.91 -9.64 -4.52
N LEU A 234 27.87 -8.80 -4.44
CA LEU A 234 28.01 -7.44 -3.92
C LEU A 234 28.23 -7.49 -2.40
N SER A 235 29.28 -6.84 -1.93
CA SER A 235 29.65 -6.75 -0.50
C SER A 235 28.82 -5.69 0.28
N ILE A 236 27.64 -5.28 -0.22
CA ILE A 236 26.80 -4.26 0.38
C ILE A 236 25.58 -4.88 1.06
N ASN A 237 25.17 -4.32 2.19
CA ASN A 237 23.91 -4.69 2.83
C ASN A 237 22.72 -4.06 2.06
N VAL A 238 22.14 -4.83 1.14
CA VAL A 238 21.00 -4.37 0.33
C VAL A 238 19.73 -4.13 1.15
N GLY A 239 19.66 -4.63 2.38
CA GLY A 239 18.58 -4.33 3.30
C GLY A 239 18.45 -2.84 3.64
N LEU A 240 19.56 -2.08 3.52
CA LEU A 240 19.57 -0.63 3.70
C LEU A 240 18.81 0.14 2.61
N TYR A 241 18.48 -0.51 1.48
CA TYR A 241 17.69 0.10 0.41
C TYR A 241 16.33 0.63 0.92
N PHE A 242 15.62 -0.16 1.71
CA PHE A 242 14.28 0.20 2.19
C PHE A 242 14.25 1.35 3.20
N PRO A 243 15.13 1.40 4.21
CA PRO A 243 15.28 2.59 5.06
C PRO A 243 15.67 3.85 4.28
N LEU A 244 16.60 3.77 3.35
CA LEU A 244 16.97 4.89 2.48
C LEU A 244 15.79 5.37 1.65
N TYR A 245 15.08 4.45 1.01
CA TYR A 245 13.84 4.75 0.28
C TYR A 245 12.82 5.47 1.17
N ALA A 246 12.59 5.00 2.40
CA ALA A 246 11.64 5.62 3.32
C ALA A 246 12.05 7.04 3.72
N ILE A 247 13.35 7.28 4.00
CA ILE A 247 13.88 8.60 4.31
C ILE A 247 13.66 9.57 3.14
N PHE A 248 14.04 9.16 1.92
CA PHE A 248 13.85 10.00 0.73
C PHE A 248 12.37 10.23 0.41
N LEU A 249 11.51 9.23 0.63
CA LEU A 249 10.07 9.37 0.43
C LEU A 249 9.49 10.42 1.38
N ILE A 250 9.87 10.40 2.66
CA ILE A 250 9.43 11.40 3.65
C ILE A 250 9.91 12.80 3.22
N ALA A 251 11.19 12.93 2.84
CA ALA A 251 11.76 14.18 2.37
C ALA A 251 10.99 14.73 1.14
N PHE A 252 10.73 13.89 0.13
CA PHE A 252 9.96 14.31 -1.05
C PHE A 252 8.53 14.71 -0.71
N ARG A 253 7.86 14.03 0.20
CA ARG A 253 6.50 14.39 0.62
C ARG A 253 6.44 15.75 1.31
N VAL A 254 7.44 16.09 2.12
CA VAL A 254 7.57 17.42 2.73
C VAL A 254 7.82 18.48 1.65
N VAL A 255 8.80 18.26 0.78
CA VAL A 255 9.17 19.19 -0.30
C VAL A 255 8.02 19.40 -1.30
N PHE A 256 7.40 18.30 -1.74
CA PHE A 256 6.34 18.36 -2.74
C PHE A 256 4.94 18.65 -2.17
N SER A 257 4.78 18.76 -0.84
CA SER A 257 3.47 19.00 -0.21
C SER A 257 2.71 20.19 -0.80
N ARG A 258 3.42 21.28 -1.11
CA ARG A 258 2.85 22.50 -1.72
C ARG A 258 2.44 22.32 -3.19
N PHE A 259 3.04 21.37 -3.89
CA PHE A 259 2.80 21.11 -5.31
C PHE A 259 1.67 20.11 -5.53
N PHE A 260 1.36 19.23 -4.56
CA PHE A 260 0.29 18.24 -4.65
C PHE A 260 -1.09 18.84 -4.92
N ASP A 261 -1.33 20.05 -4.48
CA ASP A 261 -2.61 20.75 -4.70
C ASP A 261 -2.57 21.70 -5.90
N ARG A 262 -1.37 22.08 -6.39
CA ARG A 262 -1.21 23.10 -7.44
C ARG A 262 -0.94 22.53 -8.83
N TRP A 263 -0.22 21.39 -8.87
CA TRP A 263 0.17 20.81 -10.16
C TRP A 263 -0.91 19.86 -10.68
N LYS A 264 -1.06 19.84 -12.01
CA LYS A 264 -1.90 18.84 -12.69
C LYS A 264 -1.28 17.45 -12.52
N TYR A 265 -2.12 16.43 -12.38
CA TYR A 265 -1.70 15.04 -12.23
C TYR A 265 -0.74 14.60 -13.35
N SER A 266 -0.99 15.03 -14.59
CA SER A 266 -0.13 14.72 -15.73
C SER A 266 1.32 15.13 -15.54
N ARG A 267 1.59 16.28 -14.88
CA ARG A 267 2.96 16.72 -14.58
C ARG A 267 3.67 15.75 -13.63
N PHE A 268 2.97 15.23 -12.65
CA PHE A 268 3.54 14.22 -11.74
C PHE A 268 3.88 12.94 -12.50
N VAL A 269 3.02 12.46 -13.38
CA VAL A 269 3.32 11.28 -14.21
C VAL A 269 4.54 11.52 -15.09
N LEU A 270 4.65 12.71 -15.72
CA LEU A 270 5.80 13.09 -16.57
C LEU A 270 7.15 13.10 -15.83
N ILE A 271 7.16 13.41 -14.53
CA ILE A 271 8.38 13.46 -13.72
C ILE A 271 8.63 12.11 -13.04
N CYS A 272 7.58 11.51 -12.48
CA CYS A 272 7.73 10.33 -11.64
C CYS A 272 7.93 9.02 -12.43
N ALA A 273 7.31 8.87 -13.61
CA ALA A 273 7.48 7.65 -14.40
C ALA A 273 8.93 7.46 -14.89
N PRO A 274 9.62 8.49 -15.45
CA PRO A 274 11.04 8.33 -15.79
C PRO A 274 11.93 8.17 -14.55
N ALA A 275 11.58 8.79 -13.41
CA ALA A 275 12.34 8.59 -12.18
C ALA A 275 12.28 7.13 -11.71
N ALA A 276 11.11 6.49 -11.79
CA ALA A 276 10.96 5.07 -11.49
C ALA A 276 11.76 4.18 -12.48
N ALA A 277 11.71 4.51 -13.76
CA ALA A 277 12.51 3.83 -14.79
C ALA A 277 14.02 3.98 -14.54
N ALA A 278 14.47 5.21 -14.31
CA ALA A 278 15.88 5.52 -14.02
C ALA A 278 16.37 4.81 -12.74
N SER A 279 15.51 4.67 -11.72
CA SER A 279 15.85 3.90 -10.52
C SER A 279 16.26 2.48 -10.86
N LEU A 280 15.50 1.76 -11.71
CA LEU A 280 15.82 0.39 -12.11
C LEU A 280 17.10 0.30 -12.94
N VAL A 281 17.33 1.30 -13.81
CA VAL A 281 18.59 1.39 -14.55
C VAL A 281 19.76 1.57 -13.58
N VAL A 282 19.65 2.49 -12.60
CA VAL A 282 20.69 2.74 -11.60
C VAL A 282 20.92 1.50 -10.72
N VAL A 283 19.85 0.78 -10.32
CA VAL A 283 20.01 -0.51 -9.60
C VAL A 283 20.82 -1.51 -10.42
N ASN A 284 20.65 -1.55 -11.73
CA ASN A 284 21.37 -2.46 -12.59
C ASN A 284 22.90 -2.21 -12.57
N PHE A 285 23.33 -0.99 -12.28
CA PHE A 285 24.74 -0.62 -12.11
C PHE A 285 25.18 -0.52 -10.64
N MET A 286 24.38 -1.06 -9.72
CA MET A 286 24.66 -1.00 -8.29
C MET A 286 25.95 -1.74 -7.94
N ASN A 287 26.90 -1.00 -7.37
CA ASN A 287 28.22 -1.50 -6.94
C ASN A 287 28.62 -1.04 -5.53
N GLY A 288 27.80 -0.18 -4.90
CA GLY A 288 28.07 0.40 -3.59
C GLY A 288 26.88 1.14 -3.01
N LEU A 289 27.04 1.61 -1.77
CA LEU A 289 26.00 2.31 -1.01
C LEU A 289 25.51 3.58 -1.70
N ALA A 290 26.40 4.35 -2.33
CA ALA A 290 26.05 5.61 -3.00
C ALA A 290 25.10 5.39 -4.18
N VAL A 291 25.38 4.38 -5.02
CA VAL A 291 24.53 4.03 -6.17
C VAL A 291 23.20 3.46 -5.68
N MET A 292 23.21 2.64 -4.62
CA MET A 292 22.00 2.14 -3.98
C MET A 292 21.14 3.28 -3.43
N ALA A 293 21.74 4.28 -2.78
CA ALA A 293 21.03 5.45 -2.27
C ALA A 293 20.44 6.29 -3.42
N ALA A 294 21.17 6.48 -4.53
CA ALA A 294 20.64 7.16 -5.71
C ALA A 294 19.44 6.41 -6.32
N ALA A 295 19.50 5.08 -6.41
CA ALA A 295 18.38 4.27 -6.85
C ALA A 295 17.17 4.38 -5.92
N ALA A 296 17.39 4.35 -4.60
CA ALA A 296 16.33 4.51 -3.61
C ALA A 296 15.67 5.90 -3.67
N LEU A 297 16.48 6.95 -3.87
CA LEU A 297 15.99 8.32 -4.07
C LEU A 297 15.11 8.42 -5.32
N LEU A 298 15.55 7.90 -6.45
CA LEU A 298 14.80 7.91 -7.70
C LEU A 298 13.48 7.11 -7.58
N MET A 299 13.50 5.97 -6.89
CA MET A 299 12.29 5.17 -6.66
C MET A 299 11.31 5.86 -5.70
N ALA A 300 11.82 6.56 -4.69
CA ALA A 300 11.00 7.34 -3.77
C ALA A 300 10.28 8.48 -4.50
N LEU A 301 10.96 9.16 -5.42
CA LEU A 301 10.36 10.15 -6.31
C LEU A 301 9.37 9.49 -7.29
N GLY A 302 9.76 8.41 -7.94
CA GLY A 302 8.98 7.77 -9.00
C GLY A 302 7.72 7.11 -8.46
N TYR A 303 7.88 6.06 -7.67
CA TYR A 303 6.78 5.29 -7.11
C TYR A 303 6.15 5.99 -5.92
N GLY A 304 6.96 6.38 -4.94
CA GLY A 304 6.46 6.84 -3.64
C GLY A 304 5.62 8.11 -3.70
N VAL A 305 6.04 9.09 -4.49
CA VAL A 305 5.27 10.34 -4.71
C VAL A 305 4.04 10.06 -5.56
N LEU A 306 4.19 9.36 -6.69
CA LEU A 306 3.12 9.17 -7.65
C LEU A 306 1.93 8.39 -7.09
N VAL A 307 2.18 7.38 -6.26
CA VAL A 307 1.12 6.59 -5.59
C VAL A 307 0.19 7.49 -4.76
N SER A 308 0.76 8.39 -3.95
CA SER A 308 -0.04 9.31 -3.11
C SER A 308 -0.82 10.34 -3.93
N VAL A 309 -0.19 10.90 -4.96
CA VAL A 309 -0.83 11.85 -5.86
C VAL A 309 -1.94 11.18 -6.68
N SER A 310 -1.74 9.95 -7.10
CA SER A 310 -2.74 9.16 -7.81
C SER A 310 -3.98 8.89 -6.97
N GLN A 311 -3.81 8.57 -5.69
CA GLN A 311 -4.92 8.38 -4.77
C GLN A 311 -5.73 9.66 -4.61
N ALA A 312 -5.06 10.80 -4.39
CA ALA A 312 -5.71 12.11 -4.32
C ALA A 312 -6.45 12.47 -5.62
N ASN A 313 -5.82 12.18 -6.78
CA ASN A 313 -6.44 12.42 -8.09
C ASN A 313 -7.71 11.56 -8.29
N GLY A 314 -7.69 10.29 -7.88
CA GLY A 314 -8.85 9.40 -7.94
C GLY A 314 -10.03 9.92 -7.10
N ILE A 315 -9.77 10.39 -5.89
CA ILE A 315 -10.79 10.96 -5.00
C ILE A 315 -11.41 12.23 -5.60
N ARG A 316 -10.60 13.11 -6.20
CA ARG A 316 -11.05 14.38 -6.80
C ARG A 316 -11.94 14.20 -8.03
N LYS A 317 -11.87 13.06 -8.72
CA LYS A 317 -12.60 12.81 -9.97
C LYS A 317 -14.04 12.36 -9.76
N VAL A 318 -14.41 12.03 -8.56
CA VAL A 318 -15.74 11.50 -8.23
C VAL A 318 -16.43 12.37 -7.21
N SER A 319 -17.77 12.28 -7.16
CA SER A 319 -18.55 12.89 -6.09
C SER A 319 -18.24 12.23 -4.74
N ILE A 320 -18.54 12.92 -3.64
CA ILE A 320 -18.34 12.44 -2.28
C ILE A 320 -18.99 11.06 -2.06
N SER A 321 -20.14 10.83 -2.70
CA SER A 321 -20.91 9.58 -2.63
C SER A 321 -20.24 8.38 -3.32
N HIS A 322 -19.20 8.57 -4.14
CA HIS A 322 -18.49 7.50 -4.87
C HIS A 322 -17.01 7.39 -4.50
N GLN A 323 -16.58 8.06 -3.43
CA GLN A 323 -15.16 8.06 -3.02
C GLN A 323 -14.66 6.68 -2.57
N GLY A 324 -15.54 5.84 -2.00
CA GLY A 324 -15.21 4.46 -1.65
C GLY A 324 -14.93 3.62 -2.89
N THR A 325 -15.80 3.69 -3.90
CA THR A 325 -15.59 3.01 -5.19
C THR A 325 -14.35 3.52 -5.91
N ALA A 326 -14.06 4.84 -5.85
CA ALA A 326 -12.84 5.42 -6.42
C ALA A 326 -11.57 4.89 -5.74
N ASN A 327 -11.53 4.87 -4.41
CA ASN A 327 -10.42 4.30 -3.66
C ASN A 327 -10.26 2.79 -3.93
N SER A 328 -11.37 2.04 -4.01
CA SER A 328 -11.36 0.63 -4.38
C SER A 328 -10.69 0.42 -5.74
N THR A 329 -11.09 1.20 -6.75
CA THR A 329 -10.53 1.12 -8.11
C THR A 329 -9.04 1.45 -8.13
N TYR A 330 -8.62 2.46 -7.37
CA TYR A 330 -7.22 2.82 -7.19
C TYR A 330 -6.42 1.66 -6.56
N TYR A 331 -6.92 1.07 -5.48
CA TYR A 331 -6.25 -0.04 -4.80
C TYR A 331 -6.21 -1.33 -5.62
N ILE A 332 -7.19 -1.59 -6.49
CA ILE A 332 -7.11 -2.70 -7.46
C ILE A 332 -5.88 -2.53 -8.35
N GLY A 333 -5.65 -1.32 -8.88
CA GLY A 333 -4.44 -1.03 -9.66
C GLY A 333 -3.16 -1.26 -8.86
N LEU A 334 -3.13 -0.80 -7.61
CA LEU A 334 -1.99 -0.99 -6.70
C LEU A 334 -1.72 -2.46 -6.42
N ASP A 335 -2.76 -3.24 -6.06
CA ASP A 335 -2.64 -4.65 -5.70
C ASP A 335 -2.22 -5.50 -6.92
N LEU A 336 -2.74 -5.18 -8.12
CA LEU A 336 -2.30 -5.80 -9.38
C LEU A 336 -0.81 -5.52 -9.65
N GLY A 337 -0.36 -4.30 -9.41
CA GLY A 337 1.05 -3.93 -9.52
C GLY A 337 1.92 -4.70 -8.52
N LEU A 338 1.49 -4.78 -7.25
CA LEU A 338 2.21 -5.50 -6.20
C LEU A 338 2.31 -7.01 -6.48
N ALA A 339 1.24 -7.61 -6.98
CA ALA A 339 1.21 -9.03 -7.33
C ALA A 339 1.96 -9.33 -8.64
N GLY A 340 1.79 -8.49 -9.65
CA GLY A 340 2.37 -8.71 -10.97
C GLY A 340 3.86 -8.47 -11.07
N GLY A 341 4.41 -7.57 -10.25
CA GLY A 341 5.84 -7.21 -10.33
C GLY A 341 6.80 -8.38 -10.10
N PRO A 342 6.67 -9.14 -9.00
CA PRO A 342 7.51 -10.32 -8.77
C PRO A 342 7.36 -11.39 -9.86
N ILE A 343 6.16 -11.56 -10.42
CA ILE A 343 5.89 -12.51 -11.53
C ILE A 343 6.67 -12.09 -12.78
N LEU A 344 6.58 -10.81 -13.16
CA LEU A 344 7.32 -10.28 -14.31
C LEU A 344 8.84 -10.31 -14.07
N ALA A 345 9.28 -10.00 -12.84
CA ALA A 345 10.70 -10.11 -12.49
C ALA A 345 11.19 -11.54 -12.61
N GLY A 346 10.45 -12.53 -12.11
CA GLY A 346 10.78 -13.94 -12.24
C GLY A 346 10.85 -14.39 -13.70
N PHE A 347 9.91 -13.94 -14.53
CA PHE A 347 9.91 -14.21 -15.97
C PHE A 347 11.17 -13.66 -16.65
N PHE A 348 11.49 -12.38 -16.42
CA PHE A 348 12.69 -11.78 -17.00
C PHE A 348 13.99 -12.36 -16.41
N TYR A 349 13.99 -12.69 -15.12
CA TYR A 349 15.13 -13.37 -14.51
C TYR A 349 15.44 -14.70 -15.19
N THR A 350 14.42 -15.51 -15.48
CA THR A 350 14.58 -16.83 -16.10
C THR A 350 15.04 -16.73 -17.55
N HIS A 351 14.52 -15.73 -18.32
CA HIS A 351 14.76 -15.66 -19.76
C HIS A 351 15.93 -14.73 -20.13
N LEU A 352 16.20 -13.69 -19.35
CA LEU A 352 17.21 -12.67 -19.64
C LEU A 352 18.38 -12.67 -18.64
N GLY A 353 18.26 -13.43 -17.55
CA GLY A 353 19.21 -13.43 -16.46
C GLY A 353 19.11 -12.20 -15.55
N SER A 354 19.79 -12.26 -14.39
CA SER A 354 19.76 -11.20 -13.38
C SER A 354 20.28 -9.86 -13.90
N GLN A 355 21.22 -9.88 -14.84
CA GLN A 355 21.87 -8.67 -15.38
C GLN A 355 20.96 -7.78 -16.23
N TYR A 356 19.93 -8.34 -16.88
CA TYR A 356 19.00 -7.58 -17.76
C TYR A 356 17.60 -7.44 -17.20
N MET A 357 17.27 -8.15 -16.13
CA MET A 357 15.93 -8.19 -15.54
C MET A 357 15.43 -6.78 -15.20
N PHE A 358 16.22 -5.98 -14.46
CA PHE A 358 15.81 -4.63 -14.08
C PHE A 358 15.79 -3.65 -15.25
N LEU A 359 16.68 -3.82 -16.23
CA LEU A 359 16.67 -3.01 -17.46
C LEU A 359 15.40 -3.26 -18.28
N ALA A 360 14.97 -4.51 -18.42
CA ALA A 360 13.71 -4.83 -19.10
C ALA A 360 12.49 -4.24 -18.35
N LEU A 361 12.49 -4.33 -17.02
CA LEU A 361 11.42 -3.75 -16.19
C LEU A 361 11.41 -2.22 -16.21
N ALA A 362 12.53 -1.55 -16.54
CA ALA A 362 12.60 -0.09 -16.62
C ALA A 362 11.69 0.50 -17.72
N ALA A 363 11.33 -0.29 -18.73
CA ALA A 363 10.37 0.15 -19.74
C ALA A 363 8.93 0.25 -19.21
N VAL A 364 8.56 -0.52 -18.18
CA VAL A 364 7.18 -0.63 -17.69
C VAL A 364 6.61 0.70 -17.18
N PRO A 365 7.29 1.48 -16.30
CA PRO A 365 6.77 2.77 -15.86
C PRO A 365 6.55 3.76 -17.00
N LEU A 366 7.36 3.68 -18.08
CA LEU A 366 7.25 4.58 -19.22
C LEU A 366 5.96 4.35 -20.04
N LEU A 367 5.34 3.17 -19.94
CA LEU A 367 4.03 2.90 -20.52
C LEU A 367 2.93 3.84 -19.95
N ALA A 368 3.17 4.45 -18.78
CA ALA A 368 2.28 5.48 -18.24
C ALA A 368 2.15 6.69 -19.19
N TYR A 369 3.13 6.97 -20.03
CA TYR A 369 3.02 8.00 -21.09
C TYR A 369 2.00 7.64 -22.16
N GLY A 370 1.88 6.35 -22.51
CA GLY A 370 0.82 5.87 -23.38
C GLY A 370 -0.57 6.14 -22.79
N VAL A 371 -0.73 5.94 -21.48
CA VAL A 371 -1.99 6.26 -20.78
C VAL A 371 -2.26 7.77 -20.83
N LEU A 372 -1.23 8.62 -20.64
CA LEU A 372 -1.36 10.07 -20.78
C LEU A 372 -1.72 10.49 -22.20
N ALA A 373 -1.11 9.91 -23.22
CA ALA A 373 -1.38 10.24 -24.62
C ALA A 373 -2.84 9.94 -25.01
N VAL A 374 -3.38 8.80 -24.54
CA VAL A 374 -4.75 8.35 -24.87
C VAL A 374 -5.80 9.02 -24.01
N LYS A 375 -5.51 9.25 -22.72
CA LYS A 375 -6.49 9.71 -21.71
C LYS A 375 -6.09 11.02 -21.03
N GLY A 376 -5.11 11.75 -21.53
CA GLY A 376 -4.55 12.94 -20.90
C GLY A 376 -5.56 14.05 -20.61
N LYS A 377 -6.63 14.17 -21.39
CA LYS A 377 -7.74 15.11 -21.12
C LYS A 377 -8.60 14.68 -19.92
N SER A 378 -8.60 13.39 -19.58
CA SER A 378 -9.36 12.83 -18.45
C SER A 378 -8.49 12.56 -17.22
N LEU A 379 -7.17 12.78 -17.28
CA LEU A 379 -6.19 12.69 -16.21
C LEU A 379 -5.83 14.05 -15.66
#